data_084424f6fdea65f8b9e7e3b250a65dcf
#
_entry.id   084424f6fdea65f8b9e7e3b250a65dcf
#
_cell.length_a   1.000
_cell.length_b   1.000
_cell.length_c   1.000
_cell.angle_alpha   90.00
_cell.angle_beta   90.00
_cell.angle_gamma   90.00
#
_symmetry.space_group_name_H-M   'P 1'
#
loop_
_entity.id
_entity.type
_entity.pdbx_description
1 polymer ?
#
loop_
_entity_poly.entity_id
_entity_poly.type
_entity_poly.pdbx_seq_one_letter_code
_entity_poly.pdbx_strand_id
1 'polypeptide(L)'
;NDLPRFIDRNNCNEILFALPTAILVPPKVYNEAYKKYKKLQPEILIATEKITNPIWWAMEIKKNYLHPIFKDKVSVDSSKLKPAYSDAGLFYFFNQKKIAKYVSHKNAKKIFPYMINSNYTCDLNTMSDLEYLIYKYKLLKSKSP
;
A
#
# COMPACT_ATOMS: atom_id res chain seq x y z
N ASN A 1 19.28 -8.55 4.93
CA ASN A 1 18.64 -7.22 4.82
C ASN A 1 19.69 -6.21 4.34
N ASP A 2 19.86 -6.09 3.01
CA ASP A 2 20.96 -5.32 2.41
C ASP A 2 20.65 -3.83 2.20
N LEU A 3 19.39 -3.43 2.41
CA LEU A 3 18.95 -2.06 2.17
C LEU A 3 19.71 -1.02 3.00
N PRO A 4 19.95 -1.19 4.31
CA PRO A 4 20.76 -0.25 5.10
C PRO A 4 22.17 -0.08 4.55
N ARG A 5 22.82 -1.18 4.18
CA ARG A 5 24.20 -1.15 3.61
C ARG A 5 24.26 -0.41 2.27
N PHE A 6 23.24 -0.60 1.42
CA PHE A 6 23.12 0.10 0.15
C PHE A 6 22.99 1.61 0.36
N ILE A 7 22.17 2.02 1.30
CA ILE A 7 21.92 3.42 1.64
C ILE A 7 23.18 4.09 2.16
N ASP A 8 23.86 3.48 3.10
CA ASP A 8 25.10 4.02 3.69
C ASP A 8 26.19 4.25 2.63
N ARG A 9 26.33 3.31 1.68
CA ARG A 9 27.31 3.43 0.57
C ARG A 9 27.01 4.57 -0.40
N ASN A 10 25.74 4.89 -0.62
CA ASN A 10 25.30 5.87 -1.62
C ASN A 10 24.96 7.25 -1.03
N ASN A 11 25.09 7.44 0.28
CA ASN A 11 24.79 8.69 1.00
C ASN A 11 23.42 9.31 0.62
N CYS A 12 22.40 8.46 0.47
CA CYS A 12 21.06 8.87 0.07
C CYS A 12 20.28 9.39 1.29
N ASN A 13 19.74 10.59 1.22
CA ASN A 13 18.90 11.15 2.29
C ASN A 13 17.43 10.73 2.21
N GLU A 14 16.94 10.50 1.01
CA GLU A 14 15.54 10.14 0.74
C GLU A 14 15.49 8.94 -0.19
N ILE A 15 14.55 8.04 0.05
CA ILE A 15 14.48 6.77 -0.65
C ILE A 15 13.06 6.58 -1.16
N LEU A 16 12.95 6.25 -2.44
CA LEU A 16 11.80 5.61 -3.03
C LEU A 16 12.08 4.10 -3.09
N PHE A 17 11.30 3.33 -2.35
CA PHE A 17 11.26 1.88 -2.47
C PHE A 17 10.01 1.51 -3.25
N ALA A 18 10.17 1.01 -4.46
CA ALA A 18 9.09 0.53 -5.30
C ALA A 18 9.18 -0.99 -5.45
N LEU A 19 8.06 -1.67 -5.29
CA LEU A 19 8.00 -3.12 -5.49
C LEU A 19 7.94 -3.46 -6.99
N PRO A 20 8.47 -4.61 -7.41
CA PRO A 20 8.39 -5.05 -8.81
C PRO A 20 6.95 -5.15 -9.34
N THR A 21 5.99 -5.39 -8.46
CA THR A 21 4.56 -5.47 -8.75
C THR A 21 3.92 -4.12 -9.08
N ALA A 22 4.62 -3.00 -8.83
CA ALA A 22 4.12 -1.65 -9.07
C ALA A 22 4.21 -1.19 -10.54
N ILE A 23 4.25 -2.10 -11.49
CA ILE A 23 4.45 -1.82 -12.92
C ILE A 23 3.30 -1.04 -13.58
N LEU A 24 2.10 -1.06 -12.98
CA LEU A 24 0.95 -0.30 -13.47
C LEU A 24 0.97 1.16 -13.01
N VAL A 25 1.84 1.52 -12.09
CA VAL A 25 1.92 2.87 -11.52
C VAL A 25 2.66 3.79 -12.49
N PRO A 26 2.00 4.81 -13.08
CA PRO A 26 2.67 5.69 -14.02
C PRO A 26 3.63 6.65 -13.31
N PRO A 27 4.71 7.13 -13.99
CA PRO A 27 5.71 8.03 -13.41
C PRO A 27 5.14 9.29 -12.75
N LYS A 28 4.03 9.83 -13.29
CA LYS A 28 3.35 11.00 -12.72
C LYS A 28 2.89 10.78 -11.29
N VAL A 29 2.45 9.56 -10.94
CA VAL A 29 1.97 9.21 -9.59
C VAL A 29 3.11 9.25 -8.59
N TYR A 30 4.28 8.71 -8.94
CA TYR A 30 5.48 8.82 -8.11
C TYR A 30 5.88 10.27 -7.88
N ASN A 31 5.85 11.11 -8.94
CA ASN A 31 6.19 12.52 -8.84
C ASN A 31 5.21 13.29 -7.93
N GLU A 32 3.91 13.01 -8.03
CA GLU A 32 2.90 13.62 -7.16
C GLU A 32 3.05 13.17 -5.71
N ALA A 33 3.29 11.88 -5.49
CA ALA A 33 3.55 11.33 -4.16
C ALA A 33 4.81 11.94 -3.54
N TYR A 34 5.88 12.09 -4.32
CA TYR A 34 7.12 12.71 -3.88
C TYR A 34 6.91 14.18 -3.49
N LYS A 35 6.17 14.97 -4.29
CA LYS A 35 5.82 16.35 -3.93
C LYS A 35 5.07 16.43 -2.60
N LYS A 36 4.14 15.50 -2.35
CA LYS A 36 3.44 15.41 -1.06
C LYS A 36 4.39 15.02 0.07
N TYR A 37 5.27 14.05 -0.17
CA TYR A 37 6.29 13.63 0.77
C TYR A 37 7.19 14.81 1.19
N LYS A 38 7.68 15.59 0.22
CA LYS A 38 8.50 16.78 0.46
C LYS A 38 7.77 17.86 1.26
N LYS A 39 6.51 18.10 0.92
CA LYS A 39 5.69 19.13 1.59
C LYS A 39 5.36 18.77 3.03
N LEU A 40 5.00 17.50 3.30
CA LEU A 40 4.50 17.05 4.60
C LEU A 40 5.60 16.50 5.50
N GLN A 41 6.72 16.11 4.93
CA GLN A 41 7.87 15.52 5.63
C GLN A 41 7.48 14.41 6.64
N PRO A 42 6.64 13.46 6.26
CA PRO A 42 6.29 12.36 7.14
C PRO A 42 7.52 11.47 7.38
N GLU A 43 7.41 10.60 8.33
CA GLU A 43 8.44 9.57 8.51
C GLU A 43 8.43 8.58 7.36
N ILE A 44 7.22 8.13 6.98
CA ILE A 44 6.99 7.29 5.81
C ILE A 44 5.77 7.84 5.07
N LEU A 45 5.80 7.80 3.74
CA LEU A 45 4.63 7.89 2.89
C LEU A 45 4.44 6.51 2.25
N ILE A 46 3.23 5.96 2.37
CA ILE A 46 2.86 4.63 1.88
C ILE A 46 1.78 4.75 0.82
N ALA A 47 1.97 4.08 -0.33
CA ALA A 47 0.88 3.88 -1.28
C ALA A 47 -0.21 3.03 -0.61
N THR A 48 -1.42 3.58 -0.54
CA THR A 48 -2.50 3.06 0.30
C THR A 48 -3.78 2.93 -0.52
N GLU A 49 -4.53 1.86 -0.33
CA GLU A 49 -5.84 1.68 -0.92
C GLU A 49 -6.94 1.57 0.14
N LYS A 50 -8.15 1.96 -0.24
CA LYS A 50 -9.32 1.78 0.61
C LYS A 50 -9.79 0.33 0.53
N ILE A 51 -10.01 -0.30 1.66
CA ILE A 51 -10.61 -1.63 1.73
C ILE A 51 -12.10 -1.50 1.39
N THR A 52 -12.53 -2.19 0.35
CA THR A 52 -13.91 -2.10 -0.17
C THR A 52 -14.91 -2.74 0.78
N ASN A 53 -14.63 -3.98 1.21
CA ASN A 53 -15.47 -4.69 2.16
C ASN A 53 -15.07 -4.30 3.59
N PRO A 54 -16.02 -3.90 4.44
CA PRO A 54 -15.69 -3.51 5.81
C PRO A 54 -14.94 -4.62 6.56
N ILE A 55 -13.72 -4.34 7.02
CA ILE A 55 -12.92 -5.28 7.81
C ILE A 55 -13.64 -5.71 9.10
N TRP A 56 -14.57 -4.87 9.55
CA TRP A 56 -15.37 -5.10 10.74
C TRP A 56 -16.31 -6.31 10.63
N TRP A 57 -16.56 -6.76 9.39
CA TRP A 57 -17.35 -7.98 9.08
C TRP A 57 -16.47 -9.20 8.85
N ALA A 58 -15.15 -9.06 9.09
CA ALA A 58 -14.24 -10.19 8.96
C ALA A 58 -14.59 -11.32 9.93
N MET A 59 -14.47 -12.55 9.43
CA MET A 59 -14.76 -13.77 10.17
C MET A 59 -13.54 -14.68 10.16
N GLU A 60 -13.39 -15.48 11.18
CA GLU A 60 -12.42 -16.57 11.25
C GLU A 60 -13.14 -17.93 11.24
N ILE A 61 -12.45 -18.95 10.74
CA ILE A 61 -12.97 -20.33 10.78
C ILE A 61 -12.39 -21.05 11.99
N LYS A 62 -13.27 -21.50 12.88
CA LYS A 62 -12.92 -22.35 14.03
C LYS A 62 -13.79 -23.61 14.01
N LYS A 63 -13.16 -24.79 14.02
CA LYS A 63 -13.88 -26.09 14.03
C LYS A 63 -14.94 -26.17 12.92
N ASN A 64 -14.60 -25.73 11.70
CA ASN A 64 -15.47 -25.69 10.50
C ASN A 64 -16.64 -24.70 10.55
N TYR A 65 -16.70 -23.82 11.55
CA TYR A 65 -17.75 -22.79 11.68
C TYR A 65 -17.15 -21.39 11.54
N LEU A 66 -17.93 -20.46 10.97
CA LEU A 66 -17.58 -19.05 10.89
C LEU A 66 -17.87 -18.33 12.20
N HIS A 67 -16.89 -17.60 12.69
CA HIS A 67 -16.99 -16.77 13.88
C HIS A 67 -16.60 -15.33 13.56
N PRO A 68 -17.42 -14.31 13.87
CA PRO A 68 -17.05 -12.93 13.67
C PRO A 68 -15.86 -12.53 14.55
N ILE A 69 -14.85 -11.87 13.95
CA ILE A 69 -13.71 -11.33 14.68
C ILE A 69 -14.14 -10.13 15.52
N PHE A 70 -15.02 -9.28 14.97
CA PHE A 70 -15.54 -8.08 15.62
C PHE A 70 -17.04 -8.26 15.94
N LYS A 71 -17.34 -8.98 17.00
CA LYS A 71 -18.71 -9.38 17.36
C LYS A 71 -19.72 -8.22 17.49
N ASP A 72 -19.24 -7.07 17.98
CA ASP A 72 -20.03 -5.86 18.15
C ASP A 72 -20.26 -5.07 16.87
N LYS A 73 -19.62 -5.45 15.76
CA LYS A 73 -19.68 -4.76 14.47
C LYS A 73 -20.35 -5.55 13.36
N VAL A 74 -20.53 -6.85 13.52
CA VAL A 74 -20.99 -7.74 12.43
C VAL A 74 -22.40 -7.40 11.91
N SER A 75 -23.25 -6.80 12.73
CA SER A 75 -24.62 -6.38 12.36
C SER A 75 -24.76 -4.87 12.12
N VAL A 76 -23.64 -4.12 12.15
CA VAL A 76 -23.68 -2.68 11.95
C VAL A 76 -23.66 -2.38 10.45
N ASP A 77 -24.55 -1.48 9.99
CA ASP A 77 -24.60 -1.03 8.61
C ASP A 77 -23.25 -0.43 8.17
N SER A 78 -22.83 -0.77 6.94
CA SER A 78 -21.53 -0.34 6.39
C SER A 78 -21.34 1.18 6.37
N SER A 79 -22.43 1.94 6.19
CA SER A 79 -22.41 3.39 6.19
C SER A 79 -22.04 4.01 7.54
N LYS A 80 -22.23 3.26 8.63
CA LYS A 80 -21.92 3.66 10.01
C LYS A 80 -20.54 3.17 10.48
N LEU A 81 -19.88 2.31 9.68
CA LEU A 81 -18.57 1.78 10.00
C LEU A 81 -17.45 2.72 9.53
N LYS A 82 -16.41 2.84 10.32
CA LYS A 82 -15.23 3.61 9.92
C LYS A 82 -14.56 2.94 8.72
N PRO A 83 -14.18 3.70 7.67
CA PRO A 83 -13.43 3.14 6.56
C PRO A 83 -12.09 2.60 7.03
N ALA A 84 -11.66 1.51 6.42
CA ALA A 84 -10.34 0.94 6.64
C ALA A 84 -9.50 1.05 5.37
N TYR A 85 -8.20 1.06 5.55
CA TYR A 85 -7.22 1.20 4.49
C TYR A 85 -6.13 0.17 4.68
N SER A 86 -5.56 -0.28 3.57
CA SER A 86 -4.43 -1.19 3.55
C SER A 86 -3.24 -0.58 2.82
N ASP A 87 -2.06 -1.03 3.16
CA ASP A 87 -0.89 -0.87 2.32
C ASP A 87 -1.18 -1.54 0.97
N ALA A 88 -1.01 -0.79 -0.12
CA ALA A 88 -1.24 -1.29 -1.47
C ALA A 88 -0.08 -2.14 -2.00
N GLY A 89 1.02 -2.28 -1.25
CA GLY A 89 2.17 -3.06 -1.65
C GLY A 89 2.84 -2.57 -2.94
N LEU A 90 2.87 -1.26 -3.17
CA LEU A 90 3.38 -0.69 -4.42
C LEU A 90 4.66 0.10 -4.22
N PHE A 91 4.62 1.14 -3.40
CA PHE A 91 5.80 1.97 -3.17
C PHE A 91 5.74 2.73 -1.84
N TYR A 92 6.93 3.14 -1.38
CA TYR A 92 7.14 3.85 -0.14
C TYR A 92 8.18 4.96 -0.34
N PHE A 93 7.94 6.12 0.28
CA PHE A 93 8.97 7.15 0.45
C PHE A 93 9.35 7.26 1.92
N PHE A 94 10.63 7.32 2.20
CA PHE A 94 11.14 7.50 3.56
C PHE A 94 12.51 8.17 3.60
N ASN A 95 12.86 8.71 4.75
CA ASN A 95 14.15 9.33 4.98
C ASN A 95 15.15 8.30 5.52
N GLN A 96 16.40 8.35 5.03
CA GLN A 96 17.48 7.44 5.41
C GLN A 96 17.64 7.31 6.93
N LYS A 97 17.70 8.45 7.65
CA LYS A 97 17.92 8.45 9.11
C LYS A 97 16.81 7.75 9.90
N LYS A 98 15.69 7.48 9.25
CA LYS A 98 14.51 6.87 9.86
C LYS A 98 14.36 5.38 9.54
N ILE A 99 15.08 4.88 8.52
CA ILE A 99 14.99 3.49 8.05
C ILE A 99 15.29 2.45 9.15
N ALA A 100 16.28 2.71 9.99
CA ALA A 100 16.61 1.80 11.08
C ALA A 100 15.45 1.60 12.07
N LYS A 101 14.50 2.56 12.13
CA LYS A 101 13.30 2.47 12.97
C LYS A 101 12.16 1.69 12.29
N TYR A 102 12.25 1.45 10.97
CA TYR A 102 11.13 0.99 10.14
C TYR A 102 11.19 -0.46 9.69
N VAL A 103 12.07 -1.27 10.25
CA VAL A 103 12.00 -2.74 10.13
C VAL A 103 10.63 -3.27 10.63
N SER A 104 9.87 -2.40 11.31
CA SER A 104 8.47 -2.66 11.68
C SER A 104 7.69 -1.32 11.69
N HIS A 105 6.59 -1.24 10.96
CA HIS A 105 5.63 -0.13 10.98
C HIS A 105 5.12 0.22 12.39
N LYS A 106 5.33 -0.67 13.35
CA LYS A 106 4.93 -0.52 14.76
C LYS A 106 5.54 0.71 15.44
N ASN A 107 6.69 1.18 14.98
CA ASN A 107 7.42 2.27 15.61
C ASN A 107 7.29 3.62 14.89
N ALA A 108 6.68 3.65 13.71
CA ALA A 108 6.48 4.88 12.96
C ALA A 108 5.30 5.68 13.55
N LYS A 109 5.56 6.96 13.90
CA LYS A 109 4.55 7.86 14.46
C LYS A 109 3.84 8.71 13.42
N LYS A 110 4.48 8.97 12.28
CA LYS A 110 3.98 9.84 11.21
C LYS A 110 4.00 9.12 9.87
N ILE A 111 3.04 8.22 9.68
CA ILE A 111 2.81 7.53 8.40
C ILE A 111 1.78 8.33 7.63
N PHE A 112 2.12 8.75 6.41
CA PHE A 112 1.21 9.45 5.52
C PHE A 112 0.66 8.49 4.45
N PRO A 113 -0.67 8.31 4.37
CA PRO A 113 -1.28 7.50 3.32
C PRO A 113 -1.34 8.30 2.02
N TYR A 114 -0.74 7.78 0.95
CA TYR A 114 -0.95 8.26 -0.39
C TYR A 114 -1.99 7.38 -1.07
N MET A 115 -3.22 7.90 -1.19
CA MET A 115 -4.31 7.15 -1.79
C MET A 115 -4.01 6.87 -3.26
N ILE A 116 -3.93 5.58 -3.60
CA ILE A 116 -3.68 5.11 -4.96
C ILE A 116 -5.01 4.76 -5.65
N ASN A 117 -5.05 4.96 -6.96
CA ASN A 117 -6.18 4.49 -7.76
C ASN A 117 -6.12 2.97 -7.89
N SER A 118 -7.22 2.27 -7.62
CA SER A 118 -7.32 0.80 -7.72
C SER A 118 -6.98 0.23 -9.09
N ASN A 119 -7.02 1.05 -10.16
CA ASN A 119 -6.55 0.62 -11.48
C ASN A 119 -5.04 0.32 -11.52
N TYR A 120 -4.27 0.86 -10.59
CA TYR A 120 -2.81 0.65 -10.50
C TYR A 120 -2.43 -0.46 -9.52
N THR A 121 -3.39 -0.97 -8.73
CA THR A 121 -3.12 -2.04 -7.76
C THR A 121 -3.33 -3.41 -8.41
N CYS A 122 -2.40 -4.31 -8.20
CA CYS A 122 -2.52 -5.72 -8.54
C CYS A 122 -1.52 -6.48 -7.67
N ASP A 123 -2.00 -7.38 -6.86
CA ASP A 123 -1.13 -8.32 -6.16
C ASP A 123 -0.70 -9.42 -7.13
N LEU A 124 0.54 -9.86 -7.05
CA LEU A 124 1.12 -10.81 -8.01
C LEU A 124 1.72 -12.00 -7.26
N ASN A 125 0.88 -12.98 -6.99
CA ASN A 125 1.25 -14.21 -6.28
C ASN A 125 1.09 -15.46 -7.14
N THR A 126 0.21 -15.42 -8.15
CA THR A 126 -0.15 -16.57 -8.99
C THR A 126 -0.09 -16.21 -10.48
N MET A 127 -0.16 -17.22 -11.34
CA MET A 127 -0.25 -17.02 -12.79
C MET A 127 -1.55 -16.28 -13.18
N SER A 128 -2.64 -16.55 -12.49
CA SER A 128 -3.92 -15.83 -12.72
C SER A 128 -3.80 -14.34 -12.41
N ASP A 129 -3.02 -13.97 -11.39
CA ASP A 129 -2.75 -12.56 -11.06
C ASP A 129 -1.94 -11.89 -12.20
N LEU A 130 -0.99 -12.63 -12.78
CA LEU A 130 -0.21 -12.12 -13.92
C LEU A 130 -1.12 -11.88 -15.15
N GLU A 131 -2.01 -12.80 -15.48
CA GLU A 131 -2.98 -12.63 -16.56
C GLU A 131 -3.87 -11.39 -16.32
N TYR A 132 -4.36 -11.23 -15.10
CA TYR A 132 -5.15 -10.07 -14.71
C TYR A 132 -4.35 -8.77 -14.79
N LEU A 133 -3.09 -8.77 -14.37
CA LEU A 133 -2.19 -7.62 -14.48
C LEU A 133 -1.95 -7.24 -15.95
N ILE A 134 -1.72 -8.21 -16.85
CA ILE A 134 -1.57 -7.98 -18.29
C ILE A 134 -2.86 -7.37 -18.87
N TYR A 135 -4.02 -7.89 -18.48
CA TYR A 135 -5.31 -7.32 -18.87
C TYR A 135 -5.45 -5.86 -18.45
N LYS A 136 -5.17 -5.55 -17.17
CA LYS A 136 -5.20 -4.17 -16.65
C LYS A 136 -4.23 -3.25 -17.39
N TYR A 137 -3.03 -3.73 -17.68
CA TYR A 137 -2.03 -2.96 -18.44
C TYR A 137 -2.52 -2.58 -19.84
N LYS A 138 -3.10 -3.55 -20.57
CA LYS A 138 -3.68 -3.31 -21.89
C LYS A 138 -4.83 -2.29 -21.81
N LEU A 139 -5.70 -2.41 -20.81
CA LEU A 139 -6.82 -1.49 -20.60
C LEU A 139 -6.34 -0.06 -20.27
N LEU A 140 -5.29 0.09 -19.49
CA LEU A 140 -4.71 1.41 -19.19
C LEU A 140 -4.08 2.03 -20.43
N LYS A 141 -3.39 1.23 -21.26
CA LYS A 141 -2.81 1.71 -22.52
C LYS A 141 -3.86 2.16 -23.53
N SER A 142 -4.97 1.44 -23.66
CA SER A 142 -6.04 1.80 -24.60
C SER A 142 -6.78 3.10 -24.23
N LYS A 143 -6.67 3.54 -22.97
CA LYS A 143 -7.27 4.78 -22.46
C LYS A 143 -6.30 5.96 -22.42
N SER A 144 -5.03 5.74 -22.74
CA SER A 144 -4.06 6.83 -22.89
C SER A 144 -4.17 7.40 -24.30
N PRO A 145 -4.38 8.72 -24.46
CA PRO A 145 -4.46 9.37 -25.76
C PRO A 145 -3.12 9.28 -26.49
#